data_2231b90938dc6ac16ac4e34b47977c3a
#
_entry.id   2231b90938dc6ac16ac4e34b47977c3a
#
_cell.length_a   1.000
_cell.length_b   1.000
_cell.length_c   1.000
_cell.angle_alpha   90.00
_cell.angle_beta   90.00
_cell.angle_gamma   90.00
#
_symmetry.space_group_name_H-M   'P 1'
#
loop_
_entity.id
_entity.type
_entity.pdbx_description
1 polymer ?
#
loop_
_entity_poly.entity_id
_entity_poly.type
_entity_poly.pdbx_seq_one_letter_code
_entity_poly.pdbx_strand_id
1 'polypeptide(L)'
;MIIMSTRSKLRTARHSVLGLVLAAAVGFSLAGCAEIESVSAEPYEPATLESTGPSQPAKITVTEEAARRVALQTTIVGGRAGELTVKHSALIYDKKGLPWVFAVVAPLTYVRSAVTVKHVDGDTVTLSSGPTAGTEVVTVGAIELWGAELGIAGKH
;
A
#
# COMPACT_ATOMS: atom_id res chain seq x y z
N MET A 1 -31.60 60.60 36.00
CA MET A 1 -31.13 61.26 37.25
C MET A 1 -29.63 61.36 37.15
N ILE A 2 -29.20 62.60 36.80
CA ILE A 2 -28.03 63.31 37.38
C ILE A 2 -26.66 62.72 36.94
N ILE A 3 -26.00 63.37 35.96
CA ILE A 3 -25.16 64.59 35.96
C ILE A 3 -23.71 64.24 36.37
N MET A 4 -22.77 64.55 35.59
CA MET A 4 -21.85 65.62 35.24
C MET A 4 -20.47 65.03 34.95
N SER A 5 -19.92 65.28 33.73
CA SER A 5 -19.17 66.50 33.40
C SER A 5 -17.93 66.80 34.25
N THR A 6 -16.79 66.82 33.55
CA THR A 6 -15.79 67.89 33.60
C THR A 6 -14.53 67.48 32.85
N ARG A 7 -14.30 68.00 31.71
CA ARG A 7 -13.40 69.05 31.21
C ARG A 7 -12.07 69.28 31.96
N SER A 8 -11.05 69.24 31.22
CA SER A 8 -10.02 70.24 30.85
C SER A 8 -8.63 69.72 31.08
N LYS A 9 -7.57 70.04 30.45
CA LYS A 9 -7.14 71.22 29.66
C LYS A 9 -5.87 70.80 28.84
N LEU A 10 -5.73 71.46 27.74
CA LEU A 10 -4.49 71.64 27.00
C LEU A 10 -3.30 72.06 27.90
N ARG A 11 -2.12 71.56 27.55
CA ARG A 11 -0.92 72.41 27.55
C ARG A 11 0.10 71.91 26.53
N THR A 12 0.33 72.77 25.60
CA THR A 12 1.36 72.87 24.60
C THR A 12 2.76 72.93 25.24
N ALA A 13 3.72 72.20 24.73
CA ALA A 13 5.10 72.67 24.80
C ALA A 13 5.89 72.07 23.63
N ARG A 14 6.29 73.01 22.80
CA ARG A 14 7.23 72.84 21.68
C ARG A 14 8.61 72.57 22.27
N HIS A 15 9.35 71.66 21.70
CA HIS A 15 10.80 71.83 21.49
C HIS A 15 11.25 70.88 20.34
N SER A 16 11.78 71.56 19.33
CA SER A 16 12.57 70.99 18.25
C SER A 16 13.85 70.37 18.76
N VAL A 17 14.26 69.23 18.33
CA VAL A 17 15.66 68.93 18.06
C VAL A 17 15.75 67.82 16.99
N LEU A 18 16.42 68.20 15.97
CA LEU A 18 17.01 67.46 14.86
C LEU A 18 17.72 66.16 15.33
N GLY A 19 17.30 65.02 14.84
CA GLY A 19 17.94 63.73 15.09
C GLY A 19 17.81 62.83 13.89
N LEU A 20 18.86 62.81 13.10
CA LEU A 20 19.11 61.90 11.99
C LEU A 20 19.05 60.46 12.51
N VAL A 21 18.02 59.68 12.11
CA VAL A 21 17.98 58.25 12.38
C VAL A 21 17.97 57.47 11.08
N LEU A 22 19.09 56.83 10.92
CA LEU A 22 19.39 55.84 9.88
C LEU A 22 18.36 54.69 9.96
N ALA A 23 17.43 54.62 9.03
CA ALA A 23 16.49 53.49 8.90
C ALA A 23 17.22 52.30 8.28
N ALA A 24 17.70 51.36 9.11
CA ALA A 24 18.14 50.07 8.68
C ALA A 24 16.89 49.26 8.29
N ALA A 25 16.63 49.17 6.98
CA ALA A 25 15.65 48.28 6.43
C ALA A 25 16.18 46.83 6.56
N VAL A 26 15.70 46.11 7.58
CA VAL A 26 15.87 44.67 7.66
C VAL A 26 14.89 44.04 6.65
N GLY A 27 15.37 43.85 5.46
CA GLY A 27 14.66 43.06 4.44
C GLY A 27 14.61 41.59 4.89
N PHE A 28 13.49 41.17 5.41
CA PHE A 28 13.19 39.76 5.64
C PHE A 28 12.90 39.13 4.27
N SER A 29 13.92 38.61 3.62
CA SER A 29 13.80 37.83 2.39
C SER A 29 13.19 36.48 2.75
N LEU A 30 11.86 36.35 2.71
CA LEU A 30 11.15 35.11 2.62
C LEU A 30 11.24 34.59 1.17
N ALA A 31 12.42 34.17 0.78
CA ALA A 31 12.64 33.45 -0.47
C ALA A 31 13.14 32.07 -0.10
N GLY A 32 12.25 31.10 -0.07
CA GLY A 32 12.61 29.74 0.26
C GLY A 32 11.47 28.74 0.13
N CYS A 33 10.51 28.98 -0.78
CA CYS A 33 9.82 27.86 -1.38
C CYS A 33 10.75 27.32 -2.46
N ALA A 34 11.62 26.38 -2.11
CA ALA A 34 12.23 25.51 -3.09
C ALA A 34 11.07 24.78 -3.76
N GLU A 35 10.83 25.11 -5.00
CA GLU A 35 9.98 24.34 -5.91
C GLU A 35 10.59 22.93 -5.91
N ILE A 36 9.92 21.99 -5.23
CA ILE A 36 10.27 20.58 -5.34
C ILE A 36 9.91 20.24 -6.77
N GLU A 37 10.93 20.19 -7.64
CA GLU A 37 10.76 19.56 -8.93
C GLU A 37 10.15 18.20 -8.66
N SER A 38 8.89 18.04 -9.01
CA SER A 38 8.23 16.75 -9.04
C SER A 38 8.95 15.93 -10.08
N VAL A 39 9.94 15.15 -9.65
CA VAL A 39 10.48 14.07 -10.46
C VAL A 39 9.28 13.23 -10.81
N SER A 40 8.85 13.31 -12.07
CA SER A 40 7.86 12.42 -12.64
C SER A 40 8.47 11.03 -12.60
N ALA A 41 8.34 10.35 -11.45
CA ALA A 41 8.64 8.94 -11.37
C ALA A 41 7.68 8.24 -12.31
N GLU A 42 8.21 7.49 -13.26
CA GLU A 42 7.40 6.60 -14.07
C GLU A 42 6.52 5.75 -13.14
N PRO A 43 5.25 5.49 -13.48
CA PRO A 43 4.36 4.70 -12.65
C PRO A 43 5.02 3.35 -12.37
N TYR A 44 5.36 3.10 -11.11
CA TYR A 44 5.90 1.81 -10.70
C TYR A 44 4.79 0.76 -10.79
N GLU A 45 4.91 -0.16 -11.77
CA GLU A 45 4.00 -1.29 -11.91
C GLU A 45 4.58 -2.52 -11.20
N PRO A 46 4.12 -2.84 -9.98
CA PRO A 46 4.63 -3.94 -9.18
C PRO A 46 4.28 -5.32 -9.75
N ALA A 47 3.22 -5.40 -10.56
CA ALA A 47 2.71 -6.64 -11.13
C ALA A 47 2.06 -6.42 -12.49
N THR A 48 2.24 -7.39 -13.38
CA THR A 48 1.57 -7.46 -14.67
C THR A 48 0.54 -8.60 -14.67
N LEU A 49 -0.65 -8.31 -15.20
CA LEU A 49 -1.75 -9.28 -15.29
C LEU A 49 -1.95 -9.74 -16.74
N GLU A 50 -1.89 -11.04 -16.96
CA GLU A 50 -2.27 -11.65 -18.23
C GLU A 50 -3.60 -12.39 -18.06
N SER A 51 -4.61 -11.99 -18.80
CA SER A 51 -5.90 -12.69 -18.83
C SER A 51 -5.74 -14.03 -19.54
N THR A 52 -6.13 -15.10 -18.86
CA THR A 52 -6.10 -16.47 -19.43
C THR A 52 -7.46 -16.88 -20.00
N GLY A 53 -8.50 -16.03 -19.87
CA GLY A 53 -9.83 -16.26 -20.41
C GLY A 53 -10.94 -15.60 -19.57
N PRO A 54 -12.17 -15.52 -20.09
CA PRO A 54 -13.26 -14.73 -19.51
C PRO A 54 -13.72 -15.14 -18.11
N SER A 55 -13.36 -16.32 -17.64
CA SER A 55 -13.75 -16.82 -16.30
C SER A 55 -12.60 -17.53 -15.60
N GLN A 56 -11.38 -17.39 -16.11
CA GLN A 56 -10.21 -18.02 -15.52
C GLN A 56 -9.42 -17.00 -14.68
N PRO A 57 -8.75 -17.45 -13.61
CA PRO A 57 -7.85 -16.61 -12.85
C PRO A 57 -6.75 -16.03 -13.75
N ALA A 58 -6.41 -14.76 -13.54
CA ALA A 58 -5.32 -14.14 -14.27
C ALA A 58 -3.98 -14.75 -13.89
N LYS A 59 -3.04 -14.75 -14.82
CA LYS A 59 -1.64 -15.00 -14.53
C LYS A 59 -1.00 -13.69 -14.06
N ILE A 60 -0.38 -13.71 -12.89
CA ILE A 60 0.22 -12.55 -12.24
C ILE A 60 1.73 -12.71 -12.29
N THR A 61 2.43 -11.80 -12.95
CA THR A 61 3.89 -11.73 -12.91
C THR A 61 4.28 -10.50 -12.08
N VAL A 62 5.01 -10.71 -11.00
CA VAL A 62 5.47 -9.62 -10.13
C VAL A 62 6.93 -9.30 -10.39
N THR A 63 7.36 -8.07 -10.11
CA THR A 63 8.76 -7.69 -10.14
C THR A 63 9.50 -8.29 -8.94
N GLU A 64 10.82 -8.49 -9.05
CA GLU A 64 11.64 -8.95 -7.92
C GLU A 64 11.55 -7.97 -6.73
N GLU A 65 11.46 -6.68 -7.01
CA GLU A 65 11.32 -5.67 -5.99
C GLU A 65 9.99 -5.80 -5.24
N ALA A 66 8.89 -6.00 -5.96
CA ALA A 66 7.57 -6.24 -5.35
C ALA A 66 7.59 -7.50 -4.50
N ALA A 67 8.14 -8.61 -5.01
CA ALA A 67 8.27 -9.85 -4.27
C ALA A 67 9.08 -9.68 -2.96
N ARG A 68 10.18 -8.93 -3.01
CA ARG A 68 10.98 -8.61 -1.81
C ARG A 68 10.22 -7.71 -0.83
N ARG A 69 9.50 -6.69 -1.31
CA ARG A 69 8.72 -5.77 -0.45
C ARG A 69 7.67 -6.49 0.38
N VAL A 70 6.97 -7.46 -0.21
CA VAL A 70 5.95 -8.25 0.49
C VAL A 70 6.53 -9.48 1.17
N ALA A 71 7.87 -9.67 1.14
CA ALA A 71 8.56 -10.84 1.67
C ALA A 71 7.94 -12.16 1.19
N LEU A 72 7.64 -12.26 -0.11
CA LEU A 72 6.93 -13.37 -0.72
C LEU A 72 7.63 -14.70 -0.42
N GLN A 73 6.88 -15.67 0.09
CA GLN A 73 7.38 -17.00 0.42
C GLN A 73 6.46 -18.06 -0.16
N THR A 74 7.06 -19.21 -0.48
CA THR A 74 6.35 -20.36 -1.03
C THR A 74 6.62 -21.60 -0.18
N THR A 75 5.78 -22.60 -0.32
CA THR A 75 5.98 -23.95 0.19
C THR A 75 5.48 -24.97 -0.83
N ILE A 76 5.98 -26.19 -0.72
CA ILE A 76 5.57 -27.26 -1.62
C ILE A 76 4.27 -27.91 -1.10
N VAL A 77 3.31 -28.14 -2.00
CA VAL A 77 2.14 -28.97 -1.74
C VAL A 77 2.60 -30.38 -1.45
N GLY A 78 2.33 -30.83 -0.24
CA GLY A 78 2.65 -32.20 0.21
C GLY A 78 1.53 -33.19 -0.07
N GLY A 79 1.73 -34.44 0.39
CA GLY A 79 0.70 -35.48 0.34
C GLY A 79 0.59 -36.18 -1.00
N ARG A 80 -0.61 -36.70 -1.29
CA ARG A 80 -0.95 -37.44 -2.50
C ARG A 80 -2.34 -37.03 -3.01
N ALA A 81 -2.71 -37.46 -4.20
CA ALA A 81 -4.03 -37.19 -4.74
C ALA A 81 -5.17 -37.58 -3.78
N GLY A 82 -6.10 -36.65 -3.52
CA GLY A 82 -7.19 -36.82 -2.56
C GLY A 82 -6.82 -36.59 -1.09
N GLU A 83 -5.54 -36.42 -0.77
CA GLU A 83 -5.00 -36.07 0.55
C GLU A 83 -3.79 -35.15 0.41
N LEU A 84 -3.98 -34.03 -0.28
CA LEU A 84 -2.94 -33.00 -0.44
C LEU A 84 -2.83 -32.21 0.88
N THR A 85 -1.64 -31.72 1.18
CA THR A 85 -1.41 -30.87 2.35
C THR A 85 -0.77 -29.56 1.98
N VAL A 86 -1.27 -28.47 2.56
CA VAL A 86 -0.71 -27.12 2.44
C VAL A 86 -0.67 -26.45 3.80
N LYS A 87 0.09 -25.37 3.94
CA LYS A 87 -0.01 -24.52 5.12
C LYS A 87 -1.32 -23.73 5.09
N HIS A 88 -1.90 -23.49 6.26
CA HIS A 88 -3.10 -22.66 6.41
C HIS A 88 -2.88 -21.24 5.84
N SER A 89 -1.69 -20.70 6.02
CA SER A 89 -1.31 -19.38 5.49
C SER A 89 -1.29 -19.29 3.96
N ALA A 90 -1.34 -20.42 3.23
CA ALA A 90 -1.47 -20.40 1.77
C ALA A 90 -2.90 -20.19 1.29
N LEU A 91 -3.91 -20.37 2.17
CA LEU A 91 -5.32 -20.26 1.78
C LEU A 91 -5.74 -18.79 1.71
N ILE A 92 -6.42 -18.46 0.63
CA ILE A 92 -7.21 -17.23 0.50
C ILE A 92 -8.67 -17.61 0.23
N TYR A 93 -9.58 -16.73 0.60
CA TYR A 93 -11.01 -16.94 0.39
C TYR A 93 -11.57 -15.82 -0.47
N ASP A 94 -12.28 -16.19 -1.52
CA ASP A 94 -12.94 -15.21 -2.37
C ASP A 94 -14.19 -14.59 -1.70
N LYS A 95 -14.86 -13.66 -2.39
CA LYS A 95 -16.09 -12.99 -1.89
C LYS A 95 -17.24 -13.95 -1.61
N LYS A 96 -17.18 -15.18 -2.14
CA LYS A 96 -18.19 -16.23 -1.92
C LYS A 96 -17.76 -17.21 -0.83
N GLY A 97 -16.59 -16.98 -0.20
CA GLY A 97 -16.01 -17.88 0.79
C GLY A 97 -15.39 -19.15 0.19
N LEU A 98 -15.15 -19.20 -1.11
CA LEU A 98 -14.49 -20.33 -1.75
C LEU A 98 -12.96 -20.24 -1.53
N PRO A 99 -12.33 -21.36 -1.11
CA PRO A 99 -10.91 -21.39 -0.85
C PRO A 99 -10.08 -21.54 -2.13
N TRP A 100 -8.95 -20.82 -2.19
CA TRP A 100 -7.98 -20.81 -3.27
C TRP A 100 -6.57 -20.78 -2.72
N VAL A 101 -5.60 -21.15 -3.54
CA VAL A 101 -4.16 -20.93 -3.30
C VAL A 101 -3.54 -20.29 -4.55
N PHE A 102 -2.44 -19.58 -4.40
CA PHE A 102 -1.63 -19.14 -5.54
C PHE A 102 -0.54 -20.17 -5.82
N ALA A 103 -0.62 -20.84 -6.97
CA ALA A 103 0.40 -21.75 -7.44
C ALA A 103 1.46 -21.02 -8.25
N VAL A 104 2.73 -21.37 -8.07
CA VAL A 104 3.86 -20.90 -8.85
C VAL A 104 3.85 -21.66 -10.19
N VAL A 105 3.78 -20.94 -11.30
CA VAL A 105 3.77 -21.53 -12.65
C VAL A 105 5.06 -21.23 -13.44
N ALA A 106 5.79 -20.18 -13.04
CA ALA A 106 7.10 -19.81 -13.53
C ALA A 106 7.78 -18.89 -12.48
N PRO A 107 9.07 -18.55 -12.62
CA PRO A 107 9.71 -17.58 -11.73
C PRO A 107 8.89 -16.30 -11.62
N LEU A 108 8.60 -15.87 -10.40
CA LEU A 108 7.80 -14.66 -10.08
C LEU A 108 6.41 -14.62 -10.74
N THR A 109 5.89 -15.76 -11.18
CA THR A 109 4.63 -15.86 -11.91
C THR A 109 3.69 -16.83 -11.22
N TYR A 110 2.49 -16.35 -10.90
CA TYR A 110 1.51 -17.01 -10.05
C TYR A 110 0.15 -17.09 -10.73
N VAL A 111 -0.56 -18.18 -10.46
CA VAL A 111 -1.96 -18.36 -10.89
C VAL A 111 -2.77 -18.87 -9.71
N ARG A 112 -3.92 -18.29 -9.51
CA ARG A 112 -4.85 -18.73 -8.47
C ARG A 112 -5.48 -20.08 -8.86
N SER A 113 -5.39 -21.07 -7.97
CA SER A 113 -5.92 -22.41 -8.14
C SER A 113 -6.99 -22.68 -7.09
N ALA A 114 -8.14 -23.18 -7.54
CA ALA A 114 -9.21 -23.57 -6.61
C ALA A 114 -8.79 -24.81 -5.81
N VAL A 115 -9.18 -24.85 -4.54
CA VAL A 115 -8.94 -25.99 -3.67
C VAL A 115 -10.22 -26.41 -2.96
N THR A 116 -10.27 -27.66 -2.52
CA THR A 116 -11.35 -28.15 -1.66
C THR A 116 -10.75 -28.61 -0.33
N VAL A 117 -11.08 -27.89 0.73
CA VAL A 117 -10.62 -28.18 2.09
C VAL A 117 -11.38 -29.39 2.63
N LYS A 118 -10.63 -30.41 3.13
CA LYS A 118 -11.17 -31.59 3.79
C LYS A 118 -11.11 -31.45 5.31
N HIS A 119 -9.98 -30.96 5.83
CA HIS A 119 -9.72 -30.82 7.24
C HIS A 119 -8.66 -29.77 7.51
N VAL A 120 -8.77 -29.09 8.65
CA VAL A 120 -7.78 -28.13 9.15
C VAL A 120 -7.28 -28.63 10.50
N ASP A 121 -5.96 -28.76 10.62
CA ASP A 121 -5.30 -29.15 11.87
C ASP A 121 -4.13 -28.18 12.15
N GLY A 122 -4.40 -27.21 13.00
CA GLY A 122 -3.47 -26.12 13.29
C GLY A 122 -3.03 -25.37 12.05
N ASP A 123 -1.73 -25.39 11.73
CA ASP A 123 -1.14 -24.74 10.56
C ASP A 123 -1.20 -25.60 9.28
N THR A 124 -1.69 -26.82 9.38
CA THR A 124 -1.78 -27.75 8.25
C THR A 124 -3.21 -27.92 7.78
N VAL A 125 -3.42 -27.80 6.48
CA VAL A 125 -4.71 -28.00 5.83
C VAL A 125 -4.61 -29.18 4.89
N THR A 126 -5.51 -30.16 5.08
CA THR A 126 -5.68 -31.27 4.16
C THR A 126 -6.73 -30.92 3.11
N LEU A 127 -6.37 -31.08 1.86
CA LEU A 127 -7.22 -30.81 0.70
C LEU A 127 -7.64 -32.12 0.04
N SER A 128 -8.88 -32.20 -0.40
CA SER A 128 -9.36 -33.29 -1.27
C SER A 128 -9.08 -33.00 -2.76
N SER A 129 -8.94 -31.73 -3.14
CA SER A 129 -8.52 -31.33 -4.48
C SER A 129 -7.75 -30.00 -4.44
N GLY A 130 -6.87 -29.79 -5.43
CA GLY A 130 -6.01 -28.60 -5.55
C GLY A 130 -4.86 -28.84 -6.52
N PRO A 131 -3.82 -27.98 -6.49
CA PRO A 131 -2.59 -28.20 -7.24
C PRO A 131 -1.97 -29.54 -6.87
N THR A 132 -1.30 -30.19 -7.82
CA THR A 132 -0.67 -31.50 -7.59
C THR A 132 0.42 -31.44 -6.52
N ALA A 133 0.66 -32.55 -5.83
CA ALA A 133 1.79 -32.67 -4.92
C ALA A 133 3.10 -32.32 -5.66
N GLY A 134 3.98 -31.60 -4.99
CA GLY A 134 5.22 -31.06 -5.57
C GLY A 134 5.07 -29.64 -6.19
N THR A 135 3.86 -29.14 -6.39
CA THR A 135 3.66 -27.75 -6.83
C THR A 135 4.02 -26.78 -5.69
N GLU A 136 4.74 -25.70 -5.99
CA GLU A 136 4.93 -24.62 -5.04
C GLU A 136 3.68 -23.74 -4.94
N VAL A 137 3.29 -23.36 -3.72
CA VAL A 137 2.19 -22.43 -3.43
C VAL A 137 2.66 -21.33 -2.50
N VAL A 138 2.11 -20.14 -2.69
CA VAL A 138 2.47 -18.95 -1.89
C VAL A 138 1.91 -19.07 -0.48
N THR A 139 2.73 -18.78 0.53
CA THR A 139 2.36 -18.79 1.96
C THR A 139 2.46 -17.41 2.61
N VAL A 140 3.29 -16.51 2.06
CA VAL A 140 3.37 -15.09 2.43
C VAL A 140 3.24 -14.27 1.17
N GLY A 141 2.43 -13.24 1.17
CA GLY A 141 2.16 -12.41 -0.01
C GLY A 141 0.94 -12.86 -0.84
N ALA A 142 0.19 -13.87 -0.40
CA ALA A 142 -0.98 -14.37 -1.13
C ALA A 142 -2.11 -13.33 -1.23
N ILE A 143 -2.32 -12.54 -0.19
CA ILE A 143 -3.33 -11.47 -0.16
C ILE A 143 -2.93 -10.32 -1.09
N GLU A 144 -1.64 -9.98 -1.14
CA GLU A 144 -1.09 -8.96 -2.02
C GLU A 144 -1.24 -9.36 -3.49
N LEU A 145 -0.97 -10.63 -3.82
CA LEU A 145 -1.22 -11.18 -5.16
C LEU A 145 -2.70 -11.11 -5.51
N TRP A 146 -3.59 -11.42 -4.57
CA TRP A 146 -5.02 -11.29 -4.82
C TRP A 146 -5.45 -9.83 -4.99
N GLY A 147 -4.90 -8.91 -4.23
CA GLY A 147 -5.08 -7.48 -4.43
C GLY A 147 -4.65 -7.03 -5.84
N ALA A 148 -3.51 -7.53 -6.31
CA ALA A 148 -3.04 -7.29 -7.68
C ALA A 148 -4.02 -7.86 -8.73
N GLU A 149 -4.48 -9.10 -8.58
CA GLU A 149 -5.47 -9.74 -9.47
C GLU A 149 -6.78 -8.92 -9.57
N LEU A 150 -7.20 -8.29 -8.47
CA LEU A 150 -8.38 -7.43 -8.42
C LEU A 150 -8.14 -6.00 -8.94
N GLY A 151 -6.92 -5.68 -9.35
CA GLY A 151 -6.53 -4.35 -9.82
C GLY A 151 -6.51 -3.28 -8.72
N ILE A 152 -6.34 -3.68 -7.46
CA ILE A 152 -6.28 -2.77 -6.30
C ILE A 152 -4.82 -2.33 -6.05
N ALA A 153 -3.84 -3.14 -6.44
CA ALA A 153 -2.43 -2.82 -6.29
C ALA A 153 -2.03 -1.69 -7.27
N GLY A 154 -1.54 -0.58 -6.72
CA GLY A 154 -0.94 0.50 -7.53
C GLY A 154 -1.87 1.65 -7.94
N LYS A 155 -3.08 1.74 -7.43
CA LYS A 155 -3.94 2.93 -7.60
C LYS A 155 -3.75 3.87 -6.40
N HIS A 156 -2.72 4.70 -6.48
CA HIS A 156 -2.48 5.83 -5.58
C HIS A 156 -2.38 7.10 -6.39
#